data_534659090918991c4a28fcc5432e58af
#
_entry.id   534659090918991c4a28fcc5432e58af
#
_cell.length_a   1.000
_cell.length_b   1.000
_cell.length_c   1.000
_cell.angle_alpha   90.00
_cell.angle_beta   90.00
_cell.angle_gamma   90.00
#
_symmetry.space_group_name_H-M   'P 1'
#
loop_
_entity.id
_entity.type
_entity.pdbx_description
1 polymer ?
#
loop_
_entity_poly.entity_id
_entity_poly.type
_entity_poly.pdbx_seq_one_letter_code
_entity_poly.pdbx_strand_id
1 'polypeptide(L)'
;DKKPKSFLATDSYRSGMLNALRTNFRQISNVLQEGIDANGGYLVPDEYDSRLIQVLNEENVMRSLGTAVTTSGEHKINIAATKPAAAWIEEGGALTFGDATFDQIILDAHKLHVAVKVTEELLYDNAFNLENYILEQFGKALANAEEDAFINGNGTGQPLGILAETGGAQVGVTTKSSGKVTADEIIDLVYSLKRPYRKNAVFLANDACVAELRKLKDSTGQYLWQPSLQAGEPDRVLGYKVYTSAYFPLPAPGKAAVAFGDFSYYNIGDRGSRSIAELKELFAGNGMVGFVAKERVDGKLVLPEAVKLLKMASA
;
A
#
# COMPACT_ATOMS: atom_id res chain seq x y z
N ASP A 1 33.03 -6.17 1.75
CA ASP A 1 32.33 -7.44 2.05
C ASP A 1 31.09 -7.53 1.19
N LYS A 2 31.18 -8.31 0.08
CA LYS A 2 29.98 -8.64 -0.72
C LYS A 2 29.17 -9.64 0.08
N LYS A 3 27.94 -9.27 0.48
CA LYS A 3 26.95 -10.23 0.99
C LYS A 3 26.89 -11.42 0.00
N PRO A 4 26.84 -12.68 0.46
CA PRO A 4 26.66 -13.83 -0.44
C PRO A 4 25.39 -13.60 -1.25
N LYS A 5 25.49 -13.70 -2.58
CA LYS A 5 24.29 -13.62 -3.44
C LYS A 5 23.35 -14.74 -3.02
N SER A 6 22.09 -14.42 -2.84
CA SER A 6 21.04 -15.41 -2.64
C SER A 6 21.07 -16.45 -3.75
N PHE A 7 20.73 -17.69 -3.43
CA PHE A 7 20.55 -18.77 -4.41
C PHE A 7 19.59 -18.34 -5.55
N LEU A 8 18.55 -17.59 -5.21
CA LEU A 8 17.56 -17.06 -6.16
C LEU A 8 18.12 -16.00 -7.12
N ALA A 9 19.26 -15.37 -6.78
CA ALA A 9 19.95 -14.39 -7.63
C ALA A 9 20.93 -15.01 -8.64
N THR A 10 20.93 -16.33 -8.80
CA THR A 10 21.81 -17.02 -9.75
C THR A 10 21.23 -17.06 -11.16
N ASP A 11 22.07 -16.82 -12.17
CA ASP A 11 21.66 -16.94 -13.59
C ASP A 11 21.14 -18.35 -13.92
N SER A 12 21.63 -19.36 -13.21
CA SER A 12 21.19 -20.75 -13.36
C SER A 12 19.75 -20.94 -12.88
N TYR A 13 19.36 -20.32 -11.75
CA TYR A 13 18.00 -20.39 -11.25
C TYR A 13 17.04 -19.63 -12.17
N ARG A 14 17.42 -18.44 -12.61
CA ARG A 14 16.67 -17.63 -13.56
C ARG A 14 16.42 -18.35 -14.88
N SER A 15 17.49 -18.88 -15.51
CA SER A 15 17.36 -19.61 -16.78
C SER A 15 16.55 -20.90 -16.63
N GLY A 16 16.67 -21.58 -15.48
CA GLY A 16 15.85 -22.73 -15.13
C GLY A 16 14.37 -22.39 -15.03
N MET A 17 14.05 -21.28 -14.34
CA MET A 17 12.67 -20.78 -14.19
C MET A 17 12.06 -20.37 -15.54
N LEU A 18 12.82 -19.66 -16.39
CA LEU A 18 12.40 -19.30 -17.74
C LEU A 18 12.12 -20.53 -18.60
N ASN A 19 13.00 -21.53 -18.53
CA ASN A 19 12.83 -22.76 -19.27
C ASN A 19 11.62 -23.56 -18.77
N ALA A 20 11.40 -23.58 -17.47
CA ALA A 20 10.22 -24.18 -16.86
C ALA A 20 8.94 -23.49 -17.34
N LEU A 21 8.87 -22.16 -17.32
CA LEU A 21 7.75 -21.39 -17.84
C LEU A 21 7.49 -21.67 -19.33
N ARG A 22 8.55 -21.68 -20.17
CA ARG A 22 8.45 -21.97 -21.62
C ARG A 22 8.04 -23.40 -21.93
N THR A 23 8.46 -24.35 -21.11
CA THR A 23 8.15 -25.77 -21.30
C THR A 23 6.92 -26.22 -20.50
N ASN A 24 6.19 -25.26 -19.95
CA ASN A 24 5.01 -25.53 -19.15
C ASN A 24 5.34 -26.45 -17.96
N PHE A 25 6.48 -26.24 -17.33
CA PHE A 25 7.08 -27.04 -16.26
C PHE A 25 7.25 -28.54 -16.59
N ARG A 26 7.24 -28.93 -17.88
CA ARG A 26 7.53 -30.31 -18.32
C ARG A 26 9.00 -30.65 -18.18
N GLN A 27 9.89 -29.66 -18.26
CA GLN A 27 11.33 -29.80 -18.05
C GLN A 27 11.75 -28.88 -16.90
N ILE A 28 11.89 -29.47 -15.72
CA ILE A 28 12.31 -28.78 -14.52
C ILE A 28 13.78 -29.10 -14.28
N SER A 29 14.62 -28.07 -14.17
CA SER A 29 16.03 -28.25 -13.80
C SER A 29 16.15 -28.54 -12.30
N ASN A 30 17.18 -29.32 -11.91
CA ASN A 30 17.44 -29.60 -10.49
C ASN A 30 17.61 -28.34 -9.64
N VAL A 31 18.05 -27.24 -10.25
CA VAL A 31 18.21 -25.93 -9.59
C VAL A 31 16.88 -25.34 -9.13
N LEU A 32 15.76 -25.66 -9.80
CA LEU A 32 14.43 -25.21 -9.37
C LEU A 32 13.87 -26.04 -8.21
N GLN A 33 14.32 -27.28 -8.04
CA GLN A 33 13.83 -28.14 -6.95
C GLN A 33 14.27 -27.63 -5.57
N GLU A 34 15.40 -26.93 -5.49
CA GLU A 34 15.87 -26.30 -4.25
C GLU A 34 15.05 -25.03 -3.89
N GLY A 35 14.31 -24.47 -4.85
CA GLY A 35 13.47 -23.26 -4.68
C GLY A 35 11.98 -23.54 -4.48
N ILE A 36 11.58 -24.76 -4.10
CA ILE A 36 10.18 -25.10 -3.82
C ILE A 36 9.82 -24.65 -2.39
N ASP A 37 8.77 -23.87 -2.27
CA ASP A 37 8.25 -23.49 -0.95
C ASP A 37 7.48 -24.64 -0.27
N ALA A 38 7.16 -24.47 1.03
CA ALA A 38 6.43 -25.46 1.80
C ALA A 38 5.01 -25.79 1.25
N ASN A 39 4.50 -25.00 0.32
CA ASN A 39 3.20 -25.18 -0.34
C ASN A 39 3.30 -25.72 -1.77
N GLY A 40 4.51 -26.10 -2.22
CA GLY A 40 4.75 -26.72 -3.54
C GLY A 40 4.85 -25.73 -4.70
N GLY A 41 4.91 -24.40 -4.44
CA GLY A 41 5.15 -23.38 -5.46
C GLY A 41 6.64 -23.10 -5.64
N TYR A 42 7.05 -22.67 -6.85
CA TYR A 42 8.42 -22.21 -7.08
C TYR A 42 8.61 -20.80 -6.58
N LEU A 43 9.70 -20.54 -5.85
CA LEU A 43 10.06 -19.20 -5.41
C LEU A 43 10.41 -18.32 -6.62
N VAL A 44 10.02 -17.06 -6.57
CA VAL A 44 10.35 -16.08 -7.61
C VAL A 44 11.84 -15.76 -7.53
N PRO A 45 12.61 -15.80 -8.66
CA PRO A 45 13.99 -15.34 -8.67
C PRO A 45 14.10 -13.90 -8.16
N ASP A 46 15.20 -13.57 -7.46
CA ASP A 46 15.41 -12.24 -6.86
C ASP A 46 15.25 -11.08 -7.86
N GLU A 47 15.63 -11.29 -9.12
CA GLU A 47 15.49 -10.28 -10.18
C GLU A 47 14.01 -10.00 -10.51
N TYR A 48 13.19 -11.05 -10.57
CA TYR A 48 11.75 -10.93 -10.83
C TYR A 48 10.99 -10.45 -9.60
N ASP A 49 11.41 -10.86 -8.41
CA ASP A 49 10.84 -10.33 -7.17
C ASP A 49 11.13 -8.82 -7.05
N SER A 50 12.34 -8.39 -7.35
CA SER A 50 12.71 -6.97 -7.39
C SER A 50 11.89 -6.18 -8.42
N ARG A 51 11.64 -6.76 -9.59
CA ARG A 51 10.82 -6.14 -10.64
C ARG A 51 9.35 -6.09 -10.26
N LEU A 52 8.84 -7.14 -9.64
CA LEU A 52 7.47 -7.17 -9.11
C LEU A 52 7.30 -6.11 -8.03
N ILE A 53 8.26 -5.98 -7.11
CA ILE A 53 8.26 -4.91 -6.10
C ILE A 53 8.29 -3.54 -6.76
N GLN A 54 9.05 -3.36 -7.84
CA GLN A 54 9.06 -2.08 -8.57
C GLN A 54 7.68 -1.76 -9.14
N VAL A 55 7.03 -2.71 -9.81
CA VAL A 55 5.67 -2.52 -10.35
C VAL A 55 4.68 -2.24 -9.22
N LEU A 56 4.76 -2.96 -8.10
CA LEU A 56 3.94 -2.71 -6.92
C LEU A 56 4.10 -1.28 -6.39
N ASN A 57 5.33 -0.78 -6.32
CA ASN A 57 5.61 0.58 -5.83
C ASN A 57 5.21 1.67 -6.84
N GLU A 58 5.26 1.39 -8.14
CA GLU A 58 4.86 2.33 -9.19
C GLU A 58 3.33 2.46 -9.29
N GLU A 59 2.61 1.36 -9.13
CA GLU A 59 1.14 1.32 -9.27
C GLU A 59 0.42 1.60 -7.93
N ASN A 60 1.04 1.31 -6.78
CA ASN A 60 0.43 1.42 -5.45
C ASN A 60 0.90 2.68 -4.72
N VAL A 61 0.02 3.67 -4.65
CA VAL A 61 0.30 4.95 -3.99
C VAL A 61 0.57 4.76 -2.49
N MET A 62 -0.17 3.88 -1.82
CA MET A 62 0.00 3.65 -0.38
C MET A 62 1.37 3.02 -0.05
N ARG A 63 1.93 2.16 -0.92
CA ARG A 63 3.29 1.63 -0.77
C ARG A 63 4.35 2.72 -0.93
N SER A 64 4.13 3.67 -1.82
CA SER A 64 5.08 4.78 -2.03
C SER A 64 5.10 5.77 -0.86
N LEU A 65 4.00 5.89 -0.12
CA LEU A 65 3.84 6.81 1.01
C LEU A 65 4.12 6.15 2.36
N GLY A 66 3.82 4.86 2.50
CA GLY A 66 3.97 4.08 3.74
C GLY A 66 5.39 3.57 3.97
N THR A 67 5.59 2.90 5.08
CA THR A 67 6.86 2.25 5.43
C THR A 67 6.74 0.74 5.25
N ALA A 68 7.42 0.19 4.25
CA ALA A 68 7.48 -1.25 4.02
C ALA A 68 8.55 -1.91 4.88
N VAL A 69 8.20 -2.98 5.58
CA VAL A 69 9.08 -3.77 6.46
C VAL A 69 8.98 -5.24 6.09
N THR A 70 10.12 -5.86 5.81
CA THR A 70 10.15 -7.32 5.58
C THR A 70 10.14 -8.05 6.93
N THR A 71 9.20 -8.97 7.09
CA THR A 71 9.00 -9.72 8.33
C THR A 71 9.18 -11.22 8.09
N SER A 72 9.79 -11.93 9.03
CA SER A 72 9.90 -13.39 9.02
C SER A 72 8.90 -14.08 9.94
N GLY A 73 8.31 -13.33 10.89
CA GLY A 73 7.34 -13.78 11.89
C GLY A 73 6.38 -12.64 12.26
N GLU A 74 5.63 -12.80 13.33
CA GLU A 74 4.84 -11.70 13.89
C GLU A 74 5.75 -10.51 14.21
N HIS A 75 5.47 -9.36 13.62
CA HIS A 75 6.21 -8.14 13.89
C HIS A 75 5.43 -7.27 14.87
N LYS A 76 6.00 -7.07 16.04
CA LYS A 76 5.39 -6.31 17.13
C LYS A 76 5.99 -4.93 17.17
N ILE A 77 5.16 -3.91 16.99
CA ILE A 77 5.55 -2.50 17.07
C ILE A 77 5.04 -1.96 18.41
N ASN A 78 5.96 -1.59 19.29
CA ASN A 78 5.61 -0.99 20.56
C ASN A 78 5.39 0.51 20.38
N ILE A 79 4.25 1.02 20.82
CA ILE A 79 3.89 2.42 20.77
C ILE A 79 3.72 2.92 22.19
N ALA A 80 4.26 4.09 22.49
CA ALA A 80 3.98 4.75 23.76
C ALA A 80 2.53 5.26 23.75
N ALA A 81 1.64 4.60 24.49
CA ALA A 81 0.25 5.01 24.64
C ALA A 81 0.15 6.29 25.46
N THR A 82 1.01 6.43 26.48
CA THR A 82 1.12 7.67 27.26
C THR A 82 2.50 8.26 27.10
N LYS A 83 2.56 9.54 26.76
CA LYS A 83 3.83 10.29 26.71
C LYS A 83 4.08 10.93 28.07
N PRO A 84 5.27 10.77 28.67
CA PRO A 84 5.58 11.47 29.92
C PRO A 84 5.51 12.98 29.69
N ALA A 85 4.83 13.68 30.59
CA ALA A 85 4.77 15.14 30.57
C ALA A 85 5.90 15.72 31.41
N ALA A 86 6.62 16.72 30.86
CA ALA A 86 7.59 17.46 31.65
C ALA A 86 6.83 18.47 32.56
N ALA A 87 7.23 18.53 33.82
CA ALA A 87 6.71 19.49 34.78
C ALA A 87 7.86 20.37 35.31
N TRP A 88 7.59 21.67 35.48
CA TRP A 88 8.49 22.56 36.17
C TRP A 88 8.32 22.39 37.68
N ILE A 89 9.42 22.27 38.40
CA ILE A 89 9.43 22.14 39.86
C ILE A 89 10.27 23.28 40.44
N GLU A 90 9.84 23.80 41.58
CA GLU A 90 10.64 24.73 42.37
C GLU A 90 11.80 23.97 43.06
N GLU A 91 12.84 24.73 43.42
CA GLU A 91 13.99 24.18 44.15
C GLU A 91 13.55 23.51 45.46
N GLY A 92 13.83 22.17 45.57
CA GLY A 92 13.39 21.37 46.69
C GLY A 92 11.97 20.79 46.60
N GLY A 93 11.26 20.97 45.47
CA GLY A 93 9.94 20.39 45.20
C GLY A 93 10.01 18.87 44.92
N ALA A 94 8.93 18.17 45.20
CA ALA A 94 8.83 16.73 44.93
C ALA A 94 8.68 16.43 43.44
N LEU A 95 9.42 15.43 42.94
CA LEU A 95 9.29 14.94 41.56
C LEU A 95 7.94 14.22 41.35
N THR A 96 7.20 14.65 40.32
CA THR A 96 6.00 13.93 39.88
C THR A 96 6.39 12.89 38.82
N PHE A 97 6.11 11.62 39.13
CA PHE A 97 6.33 10.53 38.18
C PHE A 97 5.03 10.28 37.41
N GLY A 98 5.13 10.22 36.08
CA GLY A 98 4.04 9.80 35.23
C GLY A 98 4.26 8.34 34.79
N ASP A 99 3.20 7.54 34.75
CA ASP A 99 3.25 6.19 34.22
C ASP A 99 3.32 6.20 32.68
N ALA A 100 4.32 5.53 32.13
CA ALA A 100 4.39 5.29 30.69
C ALA A 100 3.74 3.94 30.40
N THR A 101 2.65 3.95 29.65
CA THR A 101 2.00 2.75 29.12
C THR A 101 2.39 2.54 27.67
N PHE A 102 2.63 1.28 27.31
CA PHE A 102 2.97 0.90 25.95
C PHE A 102 1.87 0.02 25.37
N ASP A 103 1.34 0.42 24.24
CA ASP A 103 0.48 -0.43 23.41
C ASP A 103 1.30 -1.14 22.36
N GLN A 104 0.85 -2.31 21.95
CA GLN A 104 1.52 -3.15 20.98
C GLN A 104 0.63 -3.34 19.75
N ILE A 105 1.12 -2.89 18.60
CA ILE A 105 0.52 -3.21 17.30
C ILE A 105 1.24 -4.42 16.73
N ILE A 106 0.47 -5.42 16.36
CA ILE A 106 0.97 -6.65 15.75
C ILE A 106 0.66 -6.58 14.26
N LEU A 107 1.69 -6.64 13.42
CA LEU A 107 1.55 -6.91 11.99
C LEU A 107 1.50 -8.42 11.79
N ASP A 108 0.35 -8.90 11.34
CA ASP A 108 0.14 -10.30 10.97
C ASP A 108 0.48 -10.51 9.49
N ALA A 109 0.08 -11.63 8.89
CA ALA A 109 0.28 -11.89 7.47
C ALA A 109 -0.98 -12.47 6.85
N HIS A 110 -1.65 -11.64 6.07
CA HIS A 110 -2.79 -12.07 5.27
C HIS A 110 -2.30 -12.59 3.92
N LYS A 111 -2.86 -13.71 3.46
CA LYS A 111 -2.50 -14.30 2.18
C LYS A 111 -3.26 -13.61 1.06
N LEU A 112 -2.52 -12.95 0.17
CA LEU A 112 -3.03 -12.43 -1.08
C LEU A 112 -2.61 -13.35 -2.22
N HIS A 113 -3.50 -13.59 -3.18
CA HIS A 113 -3.21 -14.38 -4.37
C HIS A 113 -3.87 -13.76 -5.60
N VAL A 114 -3.20 -13.93 -6.72
CA VAL A 114 -3.75 -13.64 -8.05
C VAL A 114 -3.63 -14.89 -8.90
N ALA A 115 -4.66 -15.18 -9.68
CA ALA A 115 -4.66 -16.32 -10.60
C ALA A 115 -4.99 -15.82 -12.01
N VAL A 116 -4.16 -16.21 -12.98
CA VAL A 116 -4.35 -15.90 -14.41
C VAL A 116 -4.44 -17.19 -15.18
N LYS A 117 -5.40 -17.28 -16.12
CA LYS A 117 -5.54 -18.40 -17.05
C LYS A 117 -4.97 -18.00 -18.41
N VAL A 118 -4.17 -18.88 -19.00
CA VAL A 118 -3.59 -18.71 -20.33
C VAL A 118 -3.95 -19.92 -21.16
N THR A 119 -4.30 -19.74 -22.43
CA THR A 119 -4.56 -20.86 -23.33
C THR A 119 -3.23 -21.55 -23.71
N GLU A 120 -3.26 -22.85 -23.93
CA GLU A 120 -2.09 -23.60 -24.38
C GLU A 120 -1.53 -23.05 -25.72
N GLU A 121 -2.40 -22.58 -26.61
CA GLU A 121 -2.04 -21.97 -27.87
C GLU A 121 -1.14 -20.73 -27.66
N LEU A 122 -1.52 -19.85 -26.71
CA LEU A 122 -0.73 -18.65 -26.37
C LEU A 122 0.63 -19.01 -25.75
N LEU A 123 0.71 -20.13 -25.03
CA LEU A 123 1.97 -20.62 -24.46
C LEU A 123 2.93 -21.15 -25.55
N TYR A 124 2.38 -21.72 -26.63
CA TYR A 124 3.15 -22.27 -27.73
C TYR A 124 3.50 -21.24 -28.82
N ASP A 125 2.60 -20.25 -29.07
CA ASP A 125 2.83 -19.17 -30.02
C ASP A 125 3.71 -18.08 -29.40
N ASN A 126 4.99 -18.27 -29.47
CA ASN A 126 6.08 -17.45 -28.88
C ASN A 126 6.18 -15.99 -29.42
N ALA A 127 5.12 -15.40 -29.97
CA ALA A 127 5.11 -14.02 -30.47
C ALA A 127 5.14 -12.96 -29.35
N PHE A 128 4.82 -13.35 -28.11
CA PHE A 128 4.79 -12.46 -26.95
C PHE A 128 5.81 -12.90 -25.90
N ASN A 129 6.47 -11.94 -25.26
CA ASN A 129 7.31 -12.19 -24.10
C ASN A 129 6.38 -12.50 -22.90
N LEU A 130 5.85 -13.73 -22.88
CA LEU A 130 4.85 -14.23 -21.93
C LEU A 130 5.25 -14.02 -20.48
N GLU A 131 6.55 -14.18 -20.21
CA GLU A 131 7.13 -13.97 -18.90
C GLU A 131 6.88 -12.55 -18.38
N ASN A 132 7.29 -11.55 -19.15
CA ASN A 132 7.11 -10.15 -18.78
C ASN A 132 5.62 -9.79 -18.65
N TYR A 133 4.80 -10.34 -19.53
CA TYR A 133 3.35 -10.13 -19.50
C TYR A 133 2.73 -10.67 -18.20
N ILE A 134 3.04 -11.92 -17.81
CA ILE A 134 2.51 -12.53 -16.57
C ILE A 134 2.99 -11.75 -15.35
N LEU A 135 4.27 -11.39 -15.28
CA LEU A 135 4.82 -10.62 -14.17
C LEU A 135 4.16 -9.25 -14.04
N GLU A 136 3.96 -8.55 -15.15
CA GLU A 136 3.31 -7.24 -15.16
C GLU A 136 1.83 -7.35 -14.73
N GLN A 137 1.10 -8.35 -15.24
CA GLN A 137 -0.28 -8.58 -14.85
C GLN A 137 -0.42 -8.96 -13.37
N PHE A 138 0.49 -9.80 -12.87
CA PHE A 138 0.53 -10.14 -11.45
C PHE A 138 0.83 -8.91 -10.59
N GLY A 139 1.84 -8.12 -10.98
CA GLY A 139 2.18 -6.89 -10.27
C GLY A 139 1.02 -5.92 -10.19
N LYS A 140 0.35 -5.63 -11.30
CA LYS A 140 -0.81 -4.74 -11.34
C LYS A 140 -1.98 -5.26 -10.51
N ALA A 141 -2.29 -6.55 -10.63
CA ALA A 141 -3.40 -7.13 -9.89
C ALA A 141 -3.16 -7.15 -8.37
N LEU A 142 -1.94 -7.49 -7.94
CA LEU A 142 -1.54 -7.46 -6.53
C LEU A 142 -1.54 -6.01 -6.01
N ALA A 143 -0.93 -5.07 -6.75
CA ALA A 143 -0.88 -3.65 -6.38
C ALA A 143 -2.27 -3.06 -6.15
N ASN A 144 -3.20 -3.35 -7.07
CA ASN A 144 -4.57 -2.88 -6.99
C ASN A 144 -5.30 -3.44 -5.76
N ALA A 145 -5.15 -4.74 -5.51
CA ALA A 145 -5.79 -5.38 -4.35
C ALA A 145 -5.21 -4.91 -3.02
N GLU A 146 -3.89 -4.70 -2.96
CA GLU A 146 -3.22 -4.13 -1.78
C GLU A 146 -3.66 -2.69 -1.51
N GLU A 147 -3.69 -1.85 -2.55
CA GLU A 147 -4.06 -0.44 -2.40
C GLU A 147 -5.49 -0.30 -1.90
N ASP A 148 -6.43 -1.08 -2.45
CA ASP A 148 -7.79 -1.10 -1.92
C ASP A 148 -7.83 -1.55 -0.47
N ALA A 149 -7.10 -2.61 -0.10
CA ALA A 149 -7.04 -3.08 1.27
C ALA A 149 -6.38 -2.08 2.23
N PHE A 150 -5.32 -1.38 1.80
CA PHE A 150 -4.65 -0.35 2.62
C PHE A 150 -5.51 0.90 2.83
N ILE A 151 -6.43 1.19 1.93
CA ILE A 151 -7.37 2.30 2.06
C ILE A 151 -8.66 1.87 2.79
N ASN A 152 -9.32 0.80 2.31
CA ASN A 152 -10.68 0.42 2.71
C ASN A 152 -10.75 -0.84 3.59
N GLY A 153 -9.64 -1.56 3.78
CA GLY A 153 -9.62 -2.85 4.45
C GLY A 153 -10.13 -2.79 5.90
N ASN A 154 -10.77 -3.87 6.33
CA ASN A 154 -11.38 -3.98 7.66
C ASN A 154 -10.51 -4.73 8.69
N GLY A 155 -9.32 -5.20 8.30
CA GLY A 155 -8.40 -5.95 9.18
C GLY A 155 -8.80 -7.42 9.41
N THR A 156 -9.84 -7.93 8.73
CA THR A 156 -10.26 -9.32 8.85
C THR A 156 -9.95 -10.08 7.57
N GLY A 157 -8.93 -10.94 7.60
CA GLY A 157 -8.44 -11.66 6.42
C GLY A 157 -7.73 -10.77 5.39
N GLN A 158 -7.58 -9.49 5.67
CA GLN A 158 -6.93 -8.46 4.84
C GLN A 158 -6.34 -7.37 5.75
N PRO A 159 -5.42 -6.53 5.25
CA PRO A 159 -4.87 -5.40 5.98
C PRO A 159 -5.93 -4.46 6.57
N LEU A 160 -5.56 -3.72 7.62
CA LEU A 160 -6.41 -2.68 8.17
C LEU A 160 -6.17 -1.37 7.41
N GLY A 161 -7.19 -0.90 6.72
CA GLY A 161 -7.14 0.30 5.91
C GLY A 161 -7.14 1.60 6.74
N ILE A 162 -6.67 2.67 6.13
CA ILE A 162 -6.65 4.00 6.77
C ILE A 162 -8.04 4.55 7.06
N LEU A 163 -9.07 4.10 6.33
CA LEU A 163 -10.46 4.52 6.51
C LEU A 163 -11.24 3.67 7.50
N ALA A 164 -10.60 2.67 8.13
CA ALA A 164 -11.25 1.84 9.14
C ALA A 164 -11.70 2.68 10.34
N GLU A 165 -12.91 2.41 10.85
CA GLU A 165 -13.47 3.16 11.99
C GLU A 165 -12.67 2.97 13.28
N THR A 166 -12.10 1.78 13.46
CA THR A 166 -11.26 1.45 14.62
C THR A 166 -9.83 1.17 14.15
N GLY A 167 -8.86 1.89 14.67
CA GLY A 167 -7.44 1.74 14.32
C GLY A 167 -7.03 2.43 13.01
N GLY A 168 -7.96 2.99 12.25
CA GLY A 168 -7.69 3.82 11.08
C GLY A 168 -7.41 5.29 11.44
N ALA A 169 -7.37 6.15 10.42
CA ALA A 169 -7.13 7.58 10.57
C ALA A 169 -8.29 8.28 11.29
N GLN A 170 -7.96 9.31 12.06
CA GLN A 170 -8.96 10.06 12.83
C GLN A 170 -9.68 11.11 11.96
N VAL A 171 -10.98 11.27 12.17
CA VAL A 171 -11.73 12.39 11.58
C VAL A 171 -11.21 13.71 12.16
N GLY A 172 -10.65 14.56 11.30
CA GLY A 172 -10.16 15.90 11.67
C GLY A 172 -11.24 16.97 11.51
N VAL A 173 -11.97 16.88 10.39
CA VAL A 173 -13.02 17.86 10.03
C VAL A 173 -14.20 17.11 9.42
N THR A 174 -15.40 17.57 9.72
CA THR A 174 -16.64 17.16 9.02
C THR A 174 -17.14 18.34 8.21
N THR A 175 -17.45 18.15 6.94
CA THR A 175 -17.93 19.24 6.08
C THR A 175 -19.27 19.78 6.59
N LYS A 176 -19.53 21.05 6.29
CA LYS A 176 -20.82 21.70 6.61
C LYS A 176 -21.94 21.24 5.67
N SER A 177 -21.57 20.81 4.47
CA SER A 177 -22.50 20.34 3.45
C SER A 177 -22.20 18.90 3.05
N SER A 178 -23.21 18.10 2.81
CA SER A 178 -23.09 16.71 2.37
C SER A 178 -22.67 16.55 0.91
N GLY A 179 -22.62 17.63 0.13
CA GLY A 179 -22.39 17.54 -1.32
C GLY A 179 -21.17 18.29 -1.85
N LYS A 180 -20.47 19.09 -1.04
CA LYS A 180 -19.34 19.90 -1.53
C LYS A 180 -18.29 20.08 -0.45
N VAL A 181 -17.03 20.08 -0.87
CA VAL A 181 -15.88 20.45 -0.03
C VAL A 181 -15.55 21.92 -0.31
N THR A 182 -15.29 22.69 0.73
CA THR A 182 -14.93 24.11 0.63
C THR A 182 -13.44 24.32 0.88
N ALA A 183 -12.89 25.45 0.43
CA ALA A 183 -11.49 25.80 0.66
C ALA A 183 -11.18 25.95 2.16
N ASP A 184 -12.10 26.52 2.93
CA ASP A 184 -11.94 26.70 4.38
C ASP A 184 -11.83 25.35 5.09
N GLU A 185 -12.62 24.35 4.70
CA GLU A 185 -12.57 23.01 5.27
C GLU A 185 -11.24 22.30 4.99
N ILE A 186 -10.61 22.56 3.84
CA ILE A 186 -9.26 22.06 3.54
C ILE A 186 -8.22 22.75 4.43
N ILE A 187 -8.36 24.05 4.66
CA ILE A 187 -7.49 24.79 5.59
C ILE A 187 -7.66 24.23 7.00
N ASP A 188 -8.90 24.06 7.46
CA ASP A 188 -9.20 23.50 8.77
C ASP A 188 -8.62 22.07 8.93
N LEU A 189 -8.68 21.26 7.88
CA LEU A 189 -8.08 19.92 7.87
C LEU A 189 -6.57 19.98 8.10
N VAL A 190 -5.84 20.88 7.42
CA VAL A 190 -4.41 21.06 7.61
C VAL A 190 -4.08 21.45 9.03
N TYR A 191 -4.87 22.36 9.63
CA TYR A 191 -4.62 22.82 11.00
C TYR A 191 -5.13 21.85 12.07
N SER A 192 -6.01 20.91 11.74
CA SER A 192 -6.41 19.83 12.64
C SER A 192 -5.27 18.83 12.92
N LEU A 193 -4.27 18.76 12.04
CA LEU A 193 -3.10 17.92 12.22
C LEU A 193 -2.05 18.61 13.10
N LYS A 194 -1.48 17.89 14.06
CA LYS A 194 -0.42 18.41 14.92
C LYS A 194 0.84 18.77 14.11
N ARG A 195 1.51 19.86 14.49
CA ARG A 195 2.69 20.41 13.79
C ARG A 195 3.80 19.38 13.47
N PRO A 196 4.18 18.46 14.36
CA PRO A 196 5.23 17.48 14.05
C PRO A 196 4.95 16.64 12.80
N TYR A 197 3.69 16.23 12.59
CA TYR A 197 3.28 15.39 11.45
C TYR A 197 3.14 16.20 10.15
N ARG A 198 2.95 17.54 10.22
CA ARG A 198 2.79 18.37 9.02
C ARG A 198 4.03 18.44 8.14
N LYS A 199 5.23 18.17 8.70
CA LYS A 199 6.49 18.27 7.96
C LYS A 199 6.53 17.37 6.72
N ASN A 200 6.03 16.15 6.85
CA ASN A 200 6.01 15.15 5.77
C ASN A 200 4.58 14.84 5.31
N ALA A 201 3.61 15.67 5.71
CA ALA A 201 2.22 15.44 5.38
C ALA A 201 1.95 15.61 3.89
N VAL A 202 1.05 14.78 3.38
CA VAL A 202 0.55 14.83 2.01
C VAL A 202 -0.97 14.67 2.01
N PHE A 203 -1.60 15.11 0.94
CA PHE A 203 -3.00 14.85 0.67
C PHE A 203 -3.17 13.55 -0.12
N LEU A 204 -4.18 12.79 0.23
CA LEU A 204 -4.63 11.62 -0.53
C LEU A 204 -6.14 11.72 -0.73
N ALA A 205 -6.59 11.65 -1.97
CA ALA A 205 -7.99 11.75 -2.33
C ALA A 205 -8.28 11.01 -3.64
N ASN A 206 -9.56 10.88 -3.99
CA ASN A 206 -9.96 10.42 -5.31
C ASN A 206 -9.78 11.54 -6.36
N ASP A 207 -9.44 11.19 -7.60
CA ASP A 207 -9.29 12.14 -8.71
C ASP A 207 -10.52 13.05 -8.90
N ALA A 208 -11.72 12.51 -8.73
CA ALA A 208 -12.94 13.28 -8.82
C ALA A 208 -13.01 14.38 -7.75
N CYS A 209 -12.57 14.08 -6.51
CA CYS A 209 -12.49 15.06 -5.44
C CYS A 209 -11.46 16.15 -5.75
N VAL A 210 -10.27 15.76 -6.24
CA VAL A 210 -9.23 16.70 -6.65
C VAL A 210 -9.71 17.60 -7.78
N ALA A 211 -10.46 17.05 -8.75
CA ALA A 211 -11.06 17.84 -9.83
C ALA A 211 -12.09 18.86 -9.31
N GLU A 212 -12.87 18.52 -8.27
CA GLU A 212 -13.79 19.48 -7.62
C GLU A 212 -13.02 20.57 -6.86
N LEU A 213 -11.98 20.21 -6.14
CA LEU A 213 -11.11 21.16 -5.43
C LEU A 213 -10.45 22.15 -6.41
N ARG A 214 -10.03 21.69 -7.57
CA ARG A 214 -9.45 22.55 -8.63
C ARG A 214 -10.44 23.57 -9.19
N LYS A 215 -11.73 23.27 -9.15
CA LYS A 215 -12.79 24.16 -9.66
C LYS A 215 -13.22 25.20 -8.63
N LEU A 216 -12.68 25.17 -7.41
CA LEU A 216 -12.97 26.17 -6.38
C LEU A 216 -12.52 27.56 -6.84
N LYS A 217 -13.42 28.53 -6.74
CA LYS A 217 -13.18 29.91 -7.13
C LYS A 217 -13.37 30.84 -5.94
N ASP A 218 -12.67 31.95 -5.97
CA ASP A 218 -12.88 33.03 -5.02
C ASP A 218 -14.15 33.86 -5.39
N SER A 219 -14.44 34.87 -4.58
CA SER A 219 -15.56 35.77 -4.80
C SER A 219 -15.47 36.58 -6.11
N THR A 220 -14.29 36.65 -6.71
CA THR A 220 -14.03 37.34 -7.99
C THR A 220 -14.09 36.40 -9.19
N GLY A 221 -14.29 35.09 -8.98
CA GLY A 221 -14.39 34.07 -10.00
C GLY A 221 -13.04 33.50 -10.45
N GLN A 222 -11.94 33.83 -9.78
CA GLN A 222 -10.62 33.26 -10.05
C GLN A 222 -10.48 31.91 -9.36
N TYR A 223 -9.78 30.97 -10.00
CA TYR A 223 -9.49 29.68 -9.40
C TYR A 223 -8.51 29.82 -8.23
N LEU A 224 -8.87 29.28 -7.09
CA LEU A 224 -8.04 29.30 -5.86
C LEU A 224 -6.81 28.42 -5.96
N TRP A 225 -6.91 27.35 -6.75
CA TRP A 225 -5.79 26.44 -6.97
C TRP A 225 -5.13 26.70 -8.32
N GLN A 226 -3.85 27.03 -8.30
CA GLN A 226 -3.02 27.10 -9.48
C GLN A 226 -2.23 25.79 -9.61
N PRO A 227 -2.40 25.03 -10.70
CA PRO A 227 -1.63 23.82 -10.93
C PRO A 227 -0.16 24.15 -11.11
N SER A 228 0.73 23.22 -10.73
CA SER A 228 2.15 23.33 -11.07
C SER A 228 2.30 23.31 -12.61
N LEU A 229 2.99 24.29 -13.14
CA LEU A 229 3.32 24.35 -14.58
C LEU A 229 4.58 23.54 -14.92
N GLN A 230 5.25 22.95 -13.92
CA GLN A 230 6.42 22.11 -14.13
C GLN A 230 5.97 20.66 -14.35
N ALA A 231 6.35 20.11 -15.50
CA ALA A 231 6.12 18.70 -15.81
C ALA A 231 6.91 17.81 -14.83
N GLY A 232 6.23 16.82 -14.23
CA GLY A 232 6.84 15.84 -13.32
C GLY A 232 6.77 16.18 -11.83
N GLU A 233 6.30 17.36 -11.42
CA GLU A 233 6.01 17.63 -10.01
C GLU A 233 4.52 17.31 -9.68
N PRO A 234 4.25 16.59 -8.57
CA PRO A 234 2.89 16.38 -8.13
C PRO A 234 2.21 17.70 -7.79
N ASP A 235 0.92 17.79 -8.05
CA ASP A 235 0.11 18.96 -7.70
C ASP A 235 0.24 19.27 -6.21
N ARG A 236 0.21 20.57 -5.87
CA ARG A 236 0.31 21.03 -4.47
C ARG A 236 -0.91 21.84 -4.08
N VAL A 237 -1.44 21.54 -2.91
CA VAL A 237 -2.49 22.32 -2.25
C VAL A 237 -1.91 22.84 -0.94
N LEU A 238 -2.00 24.15 -0.70
CA LEU A 238 -1.44 24.81 0.48
C LEU A 238 0.05 24.46 0.73
N GLY A 239 0.81 24.19 -0.34
CA GLY A 239 2.23 23.81 -0.27
C GLY A 239 2.50 22.31 -0.05
N TYR A 240 1.48 21.49 0.19
CA TYR A 240 1.59 20.04 0.38
C TYR A 240 1.32 19.30 -0.92
N LYS A 241 2.00 18.18 -1.14
CA LYS A 241 1.79 17.31 -2.30
C LYS A 241 0.43 16.65 -2.24
N VAL A 242 -0.19 16.46 -3.40
CA VAL A 242 -1.46 15.74 -3.54
C VAL A 242 -1.20 14.46 -4.31
N TYR A 243 -1.64 13.36 -3.74
CA TYR A 243 -1.64 12.05 -4.37
C TYR A 243 -3.08 11.63 -4.61
N THR A 244 -3.31 10.95 -5.72
CA THR A 244 -4.64 10.45 -6.08
C THR A 244 -4.65 8.94 -6.10
N SER A 245 -5.77 8.37 -5.66
CA SER A 245 -6.02 6.93 -5.73
C SER A 245 -7.45 6.68 -6.20
N ALA A 246 -7.58 5.75 -7.14
CA ALA A 246 -8.89 5.31 -7.63
C ALA A 246 -9.71 4.58 -6.55
N TYR A 247 -9.04 4.00 -5.56
CA TYR A 247 -9.67 3.25 -4.45
C TYR A 247 -10.12 4.14 -3.30
N PHE A 248 -9.68 5.40 -3.29
CA PHE A 248 -10.20 6.34 -2.31
C PHE A 248 -11.69 6.66 -2.62
N PRO A 249 -12.58 6.70 -1.62
CA PRO A 249 -14.00 6.92 -1.84
C PRO A 249 -14.29 8.20 -2.61
N LEU A 250 -15.30 8.16 -3.47
CA LEU A 250 -15.86 9.37 -4.06
C LEU A 250 -16.49 10.25 -2.96
N PRO A 251 -16.47 11.58 -3.11
CA PRO A 251 -17.17 12.47 -2.20
C PRO A 251 -18.66 12.12 -2.14
N ALA A 252 -19.08 11.58 -1.01
CA ALA A 252 -20.47 11.17 -0.78
C ALA A 252 -20.83 11.39 0.70
N PRO A 253 -22.12 11.63 1.04
CA PRO A 253 -22.56 11.84 2.40
C PRO A 253 -22.06 10.75 3.36
N GLY A 254 -21.45 11.15 4.46
CA GLY A 254 -20.90 10.27 5.48
C GLY A 254 -19.59 9.56 5.13
N LYS A 255 -19.06 9.71 3.92
CA LYS A 255 -17.78 9.14 3.49
C LYS A 255 -16.62 10.12 3.69
N ALA A 256 -15.39 9.58 3.79
CA ALA A 256 -14.19 10.39 3.76
C ALA A 256 -13.95 10.88 2.32
N ALA A 257 -13.77 12.20 2.14
CA ALA A 257 -13.48 12.80 0.84
C ALA A 257 -11.98 13.02 0.63
N VAL A 258 -11.23 13.33 1.70
CA VAL A 258 -9.80 13.62 1.65
C VAL A 258 -9.15 13.07 2.91
N ALA A 259 -7.96 12.50 2.78
CA ALA A 259 -7.05 12.21 3.88
C ALA A 259 -5.84 13.16 3.82
N PHE A 260 -5.39 13.66 4.96
CA PHE A 260 -4.22 14.52 5.07
C PHE A 260 -3.38 14.10 6.27
N GLY A 261 -2.11 13.83 6.05
CA GLY A 261 -1.21 13.44 7.12
C GLY A 261 0.11 12.85 6.65
N ASP A 262 0.87 12.36 7.62
CA ASP A 262 2.13 11.66 7.38
C ASP A 262 1.85 10.16 7.28
N PHE A 263 1.80 9.66 6.05
CA PHE A 263 1.52 8.24 5.77
C PHE A 263 2.70 7.33 6.05
N SER A 264 3.90 7.86 6.36
CA SER A 264 5.03 7.02 6.78
C SER A 264 4.74 6.23 8.06
N TYR A 265 3.73 6.65 8.84
CA TYR A 265 3.23 5.90 9.98
C TYR A 265 2.29 4.74 9.61
N TYR A 266 1.96 4.56 8.34
CA TYR A 266 1.31 3.36 7.85
C TYR A 266 2.37 2.31 7.54
N ASN A 267 2.47 1.27 8.37
CA ASN A 267 3.46 0.22 8.22
C ASN A 267 2.88 -0.95 7.44
N ILE A 268 3.61 -1.36 6.40
CA ILE A 268 3.29 -2.48 5.53
C ILE A 268 4.28 -3.60 5.84
N GLY A 269 3.78 -4.75 6.27
CA GLY A 269 4.58 -5.93 6.60
C GLY A 269 4.55 -6.96 5.48
N ASP A 270 5.63 -7.06 4.71
CA ASP A 270 5.81 -8.12 3.71
C ASP A 270 6.39 -9.36 4.38
N ARG A 271 5.69 -10.50 4.36
CA ARG A 271 6.14 -11.73 5.02
C ARG A 271 6.60 -12.79 4.03
N GLY A 272 7.89 -13.10 4.09
CA GLY A 272 8.54 -14.14 3.31
C GLY A 272 8.68 -13.78 1.83
N SER A 273 9.00 -14.77 1.03
CA SER A 273 9.14 -14.63 -0.42
C SER A 273 7.82 -14.87 -1.12
N ARG A 274 7.65 -14.22 -2.26
CA ARG A 274 6.55 -14.48 -3.17
C ARG A 274 6.73 -15.82 -3.86
N SER A 275 5.65 -16.51 -4.17
CA SER A 275 5.68 -17.78 -4.87
C SER A 275 4.76 -17.77 -6.09
N ILE A 276 5.22 -18.39 -7.17
CA ILE A 276 4.42 -18.64 -8.38
C ILE A 276 4.20 -20.13 -8.50
N ALA A 277 2.96 -20.56 -8.68
CA ALA A 277 2.59 -21.95 -8.91
C ALA A 277 1.80 -22.08 -10.21
N GLU A 278 2.03 -23.16 -10.92
CA GLU A 278 1.27 -23.55 -12.10
C GLU A 278 0.19 -24.57 -11.73
N LEU A 279 -1.03 -24.36 -12.21
CA LEU A 279 -2.17 -25.24 -12.01
C LEU A 279 -2.51 -25.95 -13.33
N LYS A 280 -1.84 -27.08 -13.63
CA LYS A 280 -2.02 -27.85 -14.85
C LYS A 280 -3.33 -28.65 -14.85
N GLU A 281 -3.57 -29.35 -13.76
CA GLU A 281 -4.68 -30.32 -13.69
C GLU A 281 -6.04 -29.68 -13.66
N LEU A 282 -6.14 -28.50 -13.00
CA LEU A 282 -7.42 -27.85 -12.76
C LEU A 282 -8.14 -27.40 -14.06
N PHE A 283 -7.37 -27.11 -15.11
CA PHE A 283 -7.89 -26.54 -16.37
C PHE A 283 -7.56 -27.39 -17.60
N ALA A 284 -6.96 -28.58 -17.42
CA ALA A 284 -6.54 -29.46 -18.50
C ALA A 284 -7.68 -29.84 -19.46
N GLY A 285 -8.90 -30.00 -18.95
CA GLY A 285 -10.06 -30.31 -19.76
C GLY A 285 -10.52 -29.19 -20.71
N ASN A 286 -10.02 -27.96 -20.51
CA ASN A 286 -10.39 -26.79 -21.31
C ASN A 286 -9.23 -26.26 -22.18
N GLY A 287 -8.10 -26.97 -22.26
CA GLY A 287 -6.90 -26.51 -22.99
C GLY A 287 -6.30 -25.23 -22.42
N MET A 288 -6.43 -25.01 -21.11
CA MET A 288 -5.90 -23.84 -20.41
C MET A 288 -4.94 -24.24 -19.31
N VAL A 289 -3.98 -23.36 -19.03
CA VAL A 289 -3.04 -23.46 -17.91
C VAL A 289 -3.27 -22.29 -16.97
N GLY A 290 -3.36 -22.57 -15.68
CA GLY A 290 -3.49 -21.55 -14.65
C GLY A 290 -2.13 -21.21 -14.04
N PHE A 291 -1.84 -19.93 -13.84
CA PHE A 291 -0.73 -19.45 -13.05
C PHE A 291 -1.27 -18.74 -11.81
N VAL A 292 -0.70 -19.02 -10.66
CA VAL A 292 -1.10 -18.39 -9.39
C VAL A 292 0.13 -17.79 -8.74
N ALA A 293 0.10 -16.48 -8.50
CA ALA A 293 1.06 -15.83 -7.63
C ALA A 293 0.45 -15.67 -6.23
N LYS A 294 1.28 -15.85 -5.21
CA LYS A 294 0.88 -15.72 -3.80
C LYS A 294 1.90 -14.86 -3.08
N GLU A 295 1.39 -13.99 -2.22
CA GLU A 295 2.18 -13.22 -1.27
C GLU A 295 1.48 -13.15 0.08
N ARG A 296 2.20 -12.70 1.09
CA ARG A 296 1.65 -12.47 2.42
C ARG A 296 2.00 -11.06 2.86
N VAL A 297 0.97 -10.27 3.09
CA VAL A 297 1.09 -8.86 3.44
C VAL A 297 0.12 -8.49 4.55
N ASP A 298 0.50 -7.57 5.42
CA ASP A 298 -0.38 -6.86 6.35
C ASP A 298 -0.06 -5.36 6.30
N GLY A 299 -1.00 -4.54 6.72
CA GLY A 299 -0.83 -3.10 6.80
C GLY A 299 -1.65 -2.52 7.93
N LYS A 300 -1.03 -1.63 8.73
CA LYS A 300 -1.72 -0.94 9.83
C LYS A 300 -1.16 0.45 10.05
N LEU A 301 -2.05 1.37 10.38
CA LEU A 301 -1.67 2.71 10.82
C LEU A 301 -1.20 2.65 12.28
N VAL A 302 0.10 2.89 12.49
CA VAL A 302 0.72 2.80 13.82
C VAL A 302 0.27 3.95 14.71
N LEU A 303 0.11 5.16 14.16
CA LEU A 303 -0.34 6.34 14.88
C LEU A 303 -1.57 6.95 14.20
N PRO A 304 -2.79 6.64 14.67
CA PRO A 304 -4.01 7.20 14.10
C PRO A 304 -4.07 8.73 14.08
N GLU A 305 -3.38 9.39 15.01
CA GLU A 305 -3.31 10.86 15.07
C GLU A 305 -2.44 11.50 13.97
N ALA A 306 -1.58 10.71 13.29
CA ALA A 306 -0.69 11.18 12.24
C ALA A 306 -1.40 11.44 10.90
N VAL A 307 -2.60 10.89 10.73
CA VAL A 307 -3.44 11.09 9.55
C VAL A 307 -4.82 11.55 9.95
N LYS A 308 -5.33 12.60 9.30
CA LYS A 308 -6.66 13.19 9.54
C LYS A 308 -7.52 13.06 8.30
N LEU A 309 -8.78 12.75 8.51
CA LEU A 309 -9.78 12.63 7.45
C LEU A 309 -10.71 13.85 7.43
N LEU A 310 -11.02 14.30 6.22
CA LEU A 310 -12.15 15.16 5.93
C LEU A 310 -13.34 14.26 5.62
N LYS A 311 -14.32 14.21 6.53
CA LYS A 311 -15.53 13.41 6.34
C LYS A 311 -16.65 14.29 5.84
N MET A 312 -17.37 13.83 4.83
CA MET A 312 -18.56 14.53 4.35
C MET A 312 -19.67 14.46 5.41
N ALA A 313 -20.42 15.55 5.58
CA ALA A 313 -21.60 15.55 6.44
C ALA A 313 -22.58 14.46 6.00
N SER A 314 -23.24 13.84 6.95
CA SER A 314 -24.38 12.96 6.66
C SER A 314 -25.53 13.78 6.08
N ALA A 315 -26.34 13.16 5.23
CA ALA A 315 -27.52 13.80 4.64
C ALA A 315 -28.58 14.07 5.72
#